data_e99bf45889eda0d31709b4fb189454e1
#
_entry.id   e99bf45889eda0d31709b4fb189454e1
#
_cell.length_a   1.000
_cell.length_b   1.000
_cell.length_c   1.000
_cell.angle_alpha   90.00
_cell.angle_beta   90.00
_cell.angle_gamma   90.00
#
_symmetry.space_group_name_H-M   'P 1'
#
loop_
_entity.id
_entity.type
_entity.pdbx_description
1 polymer ?
#
loop_
_entity_poly.entity_id
_entity_poly.type
_entity_poly.pdbx_seq_one_letter_code
_entity_poly.pdbx_strand_id
1 'polypeptide(L)'
;MSTQTNYSLTDLAKLKIHFIGVGGAGMSGIARIMLAKGFSISGSDKSESAMLTSLKALGAEIFIGHASQNLGDAQMVIISSAINESNAELLAAKAKGLPIIARATALAWLMSESTSVAIAGTHGKTTTTAMLTVALQSAGLDPSFAIGGTINTAGTNAHSGTGTIFVAE
;
A
#
# COMPACT_ATOMS: atom_id res chain seq x y z
N MET A 1 10.78 -22.93 1.79
CA MET A 1 11.18 -22.43 0.45
C MET A 1 10.11 -21.44 0.01
N SER A 2 10.43 -20.14 0.02
CA SER A 2 9.51 -19.08 -0.41
C SER A 2 9.49 -19.08 -1.94
N THR A 3 8.45 -19.60 -2.54
CA THR A 3 8.20 -19.42 -3.97
C THR A 3 7.90 -17.93 -4.18
N GLN A 4 8.90 -17.17 -4.63
CA GLN A 4 8.66 -15.85 -5.21
C GLN A 4 7.86 -16.05 -6.49
N THR A 5 6.55 -16.04 -6.37
CA THR A 5 5.68 -15.97 -7.53
C THR A 5 5.80 -14.56 -8.09
N ASN A 6 6.46 -14.42 -9.24
CA ASN A 6 6.55 -13.15 -9.97
C ASN A 6 5.17 -12.83 -10.54
N TYR A 7 4.37 -12.06 -9.80
CA TYR A 7 3.13 -11.49 -10.33
C TYR A 7 3.46 -10.26 -11.16
N SER A 8 2.89 -10.14 -12.37
CA SER A 8 2.83 -8.86 -13.08
C SER A 8 1.76 -7.96 -12.43
N LEU A 9 1.89 -6.64 -12.53
CA LEU A 9 0.84 -5.72 -12.03
C LEU A 9 -0.50 -5.99 -12.71
N THR A 10 -0.49 -6.39 -13.98
CA THR A 10 -1.70 -6.75 -14.74
C THR A 10 -2.41 -7.98 -14.17
N ASP A 11 -1.66 -8.98 -13.68
CA ASP A 11 -2.27 -10.16 -13.05
C ASP A 11 -2.79 -9.83 -11.66
N LEU A 12 -2.04 -9.03 -10.90
CA LEU A 12 -2.47 -8.57 -9.58
C LEU A 12 -3.75 -7.73 -9.63
N ALA A 13 -3.93 -6.91 -10.68
CA ALA A 13 -5.14 -6.07 -10.84
C ALA A 13 -6.43 -6.87 -11.01
N LYS A 14 -6.34 -8.16 -11.36
CA LYS A 14 -7.49 -9.06 -11.48
C LYS A 14 -7.89 -9.69 -10.14
N LEU A 15 -7.04 -9.55 -9.12
CA LEU A 15 -7.26 -10.17 -7.81
C LEU A 15 -7.96 -9.20 -6.87
N LYS A 16 -8.78 -9.76 -5.96
CA LYS A 16 -9.23 -9.04 -4.77
C LYS A 16 -8.18 -9.17 -3.68
N ILE A 17 -7.60 -8.04 -3.28
CA ILE A 17 -6.47 -7.99 -2.35
C ILE A 17 -6.96 -7.42 -1.01
N HIS A 18 -6.71 -8.15 0.07
CA HIS A 18 -7.05 -7.71 1.42
C HIS A 18 -5.81 -7.21 2.17
N PHE A 19 -5.92 -6.04 2.79
CA PHE A 19 -4.85 -5.42 3.57
C PHE A 19 -5.13 -5.57 5.07
N ILE A 20 -4.25 -6.24 5.82
CA ILE A 20 -4.34 -6.30 7.28
C ILE A 20 -3.49 -5.19 7.88
N GLY A 21 -4.12 -4.25 8.62
CA GLY A 21 -3.48 -3.04 9.14
C GLY A 21 -3.37 -1.93 8.11
N VAL A 22 -4.41 -1.73 7.30
CA VAL A 22 -4.42 -0.80 6.17
C VAL A 22 -4.35 0.68 6.56
N GLY A 23 -4.68 1.03 7.81
CA GLY A 23 -4.63 2.41 8.31
C GLY A 23 -3.23 2.93 8.61
N GLY A 24 -2.22 2.06 8.66
CA GLY A 24 -0.82 2.49 8.80
C GLY A 24 -0.36 3.32 7.60
N ALA A 25 0.47 4.37 7.82
CA ALA A 25 0.87 5.31 6.77
C ALA A 25 1.44 4.62 5.53
N GLY A 26 2.38 3.67 5.68
CA GLY A 26 2.94 2.96 4.54
C GLY A 26 1.96 1.99 3.87
N MET A 27 1.01 1.41 4.61
CA MET A 27 0.00 0.50 4.07
C MET A 27 -1.08 1.26 3.30
N SER A 28 -1.58 2.35 3.87
CA SER A 28 -2.60 3.20 3.24
C SER A 28 -2.09 3.85 1.95
N GLY A 29 -0.80 4.21 1.91
CA GLY A 29 -0.16 4.73 0.70
C GLY A 29 -0.16 3.72 -0.45
N ILE A 30 0.24 2.48 -0.17
CA ILE A 30 0.22 1.39 -1.16
C ILE A 30 -1.21 1.11 -1.63
N ALA A 31 -2.15 0.97 -0.69
CA ALA A 31 -3.56 0.73 -1.01
C ALA A 31 -4.14 1.84 -1.89
N ARG A 32 -3.81 3.11 -1.61
CA ARG A 32 -4.23 4.27 -2.41
C ARG A 32 -3.72 4.20 -3.84
N ILE A 33 -2.43 3.89 -4.04
CA ILE A 33 -1.84 3.78 -5.39
C ILE A 33 -2.47 2.60 -6.15
N MET A 34 -2.67 1.47 -5.48
CA MET A 34 -3.33 0.31 -6.09
C MET A 34 -4.76 0.62 -6.51
N LEU A 35 -5.55 1.31 -5.66
CA LEU A 35 -6.90 1.77 -6.01
C LEU A 35 -6.90 2.70 -7.24
N ALA A 36 -5.98 3.66 -7.29
CA ALA A 36 -5.83 4.56 -8.43
C ALA A 36 -5.46 3.82 -9.73
N LYS A 37 -4.78 2.67 -9.62
CA LYS A 37 -4.48 1.75 -10.73
C LYS A 37 -5.61 0.75 -11.03
N GLY A 38 -6.77 0.85 -10.36
CA GLY A 38 -7.95 0.02 -10.62
C GLY A 38 -7.99 -1.33 -9.91
N PHE A 39 -7.15 -1.54 -8.89
CA PHE A 39 -7.17 -2.77 -8.10
C PHE A 39 -8.41 -2.85 -7.19
N SER A 40 -8.94 -4.05 -7.01
CA SER A 40 -10.00 -4.32 -6.03
C SER A 40 -9.39 -4.52 -4.65
N ILE A 41 -9.64 -3.58 -3.73
CA ILE A 41 -9.00 -3.54 -2.41
C ILE A 41 -10.05 -3.64 -1.31
N SER A 42 -9.82 -4.55 -0.37
CA SER A 42 -10.42 -4.52 0.96
C SER A 42 -9.34 -4.41 2.02
N GLY A 43 -9.71 -4.04 3.23
CA GLY A 43 -8.74 -4.00 4.32
C GLY A 43 -9.35 -3.75 5.69
N SER A 44 -8.57 -4.05 6.71
CA SER A 44 -8.95 -3.90 8.11
C SER A 44 -7.92 -3.10 8.90
N ASP A 45 -8.39 -2.44 9.96
CA ASP A 45 -7.52 -1.84 10.98
C ASP A 45 -8.22 -1.85 12.35
N LYS A 46 -7.45 -1.69 13.43
CA LYS A 46 -7.99 -1.73 14.81
C LYS A 46 -8.98 -0.61 15.10
N SER A 47 -8.76 0.57 14.53
CA SER A 47 -9.52 1.78 14.85
C SER A 47 -9.74 2.64 13.61
N GLU A 48 -10.79 3.45 13.67
CA GLU A 48 -11.05 4.45 12.63
C GLU A 48 -9.94 5.50 12.54
N SER A 49 -9.71 5.98 11.31
CA SER A 49 -8.77 7.06 11.04
C SER A 49 -9.15 7.82 9.77
N ALA A 50 -8.64 9.04 9.62
CA ALA A 50 -8.82 9.82 8.39
C ALA A 50 -8.28 9.09 7.15
N MET A 51 -7.22 8.27 7.32
CA MET A 51 -6.68 7.43 6.24
C MET A 51 -7.71 6.40 5.76
N LEU A 52 -8.38 5.71 6.68
CA LEU A 52 -9.43 4.73 6.35
C LEU A 52 -10.63 5.38 5.67
N THR A 53 -11.07 6.55 6.17
CA THR A 53 -12.15 7.33 5.54
C THR A 53 -11.79 7.69 4.11
N SER A 54 -10.55 8.12 3.88
CA SER A 54 -10.05 8.44 2.54
C SER A 54 -10.01 7.22 1.62
N LEU A 55 -9.58 6.05 2.10
CA LEU A 55 -9.57 4.82 1.32
C LEU A 55 -10.99 4.34 0.98
N LYS A 56 -11.95 4.46 1.91
CA LYS A 56 -13.37 4.19 1.64
C LYS A 56 -13.90 5.09 0.52
N ALA A 57 -13.58 6.38 0.56
CA ALA A 57 -13.99 7.34 -0.48
C ALA A 57 -13.39 7.00 -1.87
N LEU A 58 -12.24 6.33 -1.91
CA LEU A 58 -11.61 5.84 -3.13
C LEU A 58 -12.15 4.47 -3.60
N GLY A 59 -13.10 3.88 -2.89
CA GLY A 59 -13.76 2.64 -3.26
C GLY A 59 -13.23 1.38 -2.56
N ALA A 60 -12.36 1.51 -1.54
CA ALA A 60 -11.94 0.35 -0.75
C ALA A 60 -13.05 -0.11 0.21
N GLU A 61 -13.20 -1.41 0.35
CA GLU A 61 -14.03 -2.02 1.39
C GLU A 61 -13.23 -2.10 2.71
N ILE A 62 -13.60 -1.30 3.72
CA ILE A 62 -12.82 -1.16 4.96
C ILE A 62 -13.62 -1.65 6.17
N PHE A 63 -12.96 -2.50 6.97
CA PHE A 63 -13.47 -3.05 8.22
C PHE A 63 -12.73 -2.47 9.42
N ILE A 64 -13.46 -2.23 10.51
CA ILE A 64 -12.88 -1.86 11.80
C ILE A 64 -12.84 -3.09 12.70
N GLY A 65 -11.67 -3.36 13.26
CA GLY A 65 -11.37 -4.61 13.96
C GLY A 65 -10.88 -5.71 13.01
N HIS A 66 -10.22 -6.70 13.59
CA HIS A 66 -9.66 -7.84 12.86
C HIS A 66 -10.51 -9.09 13.11
N ALA A 67 -11.18 -9.56 12.07
CA ALA A 67 -12.02 -10.75 12.14
C ALA A 67 -11.86 -11.61 10.87
N SER A 68 -11.86 -12.93 11.01
CA SER A 68 -11.63 -13.86 9.90
C SER A 68 -12.59 -13.67 8.72
N GLN A 69 -13.81 -13.23 8.98
CA GLN A 69 -14.83 -12.95 7.96
C GLN A 69 -14.50 -11.74 7.08
N ASN A 70 -13.64 -10.82 7.54
CA ASN A 70 -13.23 -9.64 6.75
C ASN A 70 -12.47 -10.03 5.47
N LEU A 71 -11.88 -11.21 5.43
CA LEU A 71 -11.21 -11.72 4.22
C LEU A 71 -12.19 -11.91 3.06
N GLY A 72 -13.47 -12.23 3.35
CA GLY A 72 -14.46 -12.46 2.31
C GLY A 72 -13.96 -13.40 1.21
N ASP A 73 -13.98 -12.89 -0.01
CA ASP A 73 -13.52 -13.53 -1.25
C ASP A 73 -12.10 -13.08 -1.68
N ALA A 74 -11.31 -12.52 -0.76
CA ALA A 74 -9.93 -12.13 -1.03
C ALA A 74 -9.10 -13.32 -1.55
N GLN A 75 -8.27 -13.03 -2.55
CA GLN A 75 -7.40 -14.01 -3.21
C GLN A 75 -5.93 -13.83 -2.82
N MET A 76 -5.60 -12.72 -2.17
CA MET A 76 -4.28 -12.38 -1.68
C MET A 76 -4.40 -11.49 -0.45
N VAL A 77 -3.41 -11.56 0.44
CA VAL A 77 -3.33 -10.73 1.63
C VAL A 77 -2.01 -9.96 1.63
N ILE A 78 -2.08 -8.65 1.91
CA ILE A 78 -0.90 -7.82 2.17
C ILE A 78 -0.90 -7.45 3.65
N ILE A 79 0.24 -7.68 4.33
CA ILE A 79 0.35 -7.45 5.77
C ILE A 79 1.42 -6.40 6.11
N SER A 80 1.14 -5.63 7.16
CA SER A 80 2.14 -4.81 7.85
C SER A 80 3.01 -5.70 8.76
N SER A 81 4.27 -5.32 8.93
CA SER A 81 5.17 -5.95 9.91
C SER A 81 4.71 -5.82 11.37
N ALA A 82 3.77 -4.94 11.66
CA ALA A 82 3.18 -4.75 12.97
C ALA A 82 2.06 -5.76 13.30
N ILE A 83 1.63 -6.58 12.35
CA ILE A 83 0.57 -7.56 12.54
C ILE A 83 1.13 -8.76 13.31
N ASN A 84 0.47 -9.08 14.44
CA ASN A 84 0.84 -10.22 15.26
C ASN A 84 0.45 -11.54 14.56
N GLU A 85 1.27 -12.58 14.77
CA GLU A 85 1.01 -13.93 14.23
C GLU A 85 -0.32 -14.54 14.70
N SER A 86 -0.86 -14.09 15.82
CA SER A 86 -2.18 -14.51 16.34
C SER A 86 -3.36 -13.73 15.75
N ASN A 87 -3.14 -12.82 14.79
CA ASN A 87 -4.21 -12.06 14.16
C ASN A 87 -5.20 -13.00 13.45
N ALA A 88 -6.50 -12.82 13.71
CA ALA A 88 -7.55 -13.72 13.22
C ALA A 88 -7.62 -13.78 11.68
N GLU A 89 -7.38 -12.66 11.00
CA GLU A 89 -7.37 -12.60 9.54
C GLU A 89 -6.13 -13.30 8.98
N LEU A 90 -4.95 -13.09 9.61
CA LEU A 90 -3.72 -13.74 9.20
C LEU A 90 -3.82 -15.28 9.35
N LEU A 91 -4.37 -15.75 10.48
CA LEU A 91 -4.60 -17.18 10.70
C LEU A 91 -5.58 -17.77 9.67
N ALA A 92 -6.67 -17.06 9.40
CA ALA A 92 -7.65 -17.49 8.40
C ALA A 92 -7.07 -17.49 6.98
N ALA A 93 -6.23 -16.51 6.62
CA ALA A 93 -5.53 -16.47 5.34
C ALA A 93 -4.59 -17.67 5.18
N LYS A 94 -3.81 -18.00 6.22
CA LYS A 94 -2.95 -19.18 6.26
C LYS A 94 -3.77 -20.48 6.09
N ALA A 95 -4.88 -20.60 6.81
CA ALA A 95 -5.76 -21.76 6.72
C ALA A 95 -6.40 -21.94 5.33
N LYS A 96 -6.71 -20.84 4.63
CA LYS A 96 -7.21 -20.85 3.25
C LYS A 96 -6.11 -21.03 2.21
N GLY A 97 -4.82 -21.07 2.59
CA GLY A 97 -3.68 -21.15 1.66
C GLY A 97 -3.51 -19.90 0.78
N LEU A 98 -4.00 -18.73 1.21
CA LEU A 98 -3.87 -17.50 0.45
C LEU A 98 -2.41 -17.03 0.43
N PRO A 99 -1.92 -16.46 -0.69
CA PRO A 99 -0.64 -15.76 -0.72
C PRO A 99 -0.62 -14.62 0.29
N ILE A 100 0.38 -14.60 1.16
CA ILE A 100 0.58 -13.57 2.18
C ILE A 100 1.83 -12.79 1.83
N ILE A 101 1.66 -11.52 1.54
CA ILE A 101 2.68 -10.65 0.97
C ILE A 101 3.05 -9.56 1.97
N ALA A 102 4.34 -9.37 2.19
CA ALA A 102 4.82 -8.28 3.00
C ALA A 102 4.61 -6.91 2.30
N ARG A 103 4.36 -5.86 3.08
CA ARG A 103 4.23 -4.48 2.60
C ARG A 103 5.36 -4.07 1.64
N ALA A 104 6.61 -4.43 1.98
CA ALA A 104 7.77 -4.08 1.17
C ALA A 104 7.73 -4.71 -0.23
N THR A 105 7.25 -5.94 -0.35
CA THR A 105 7.08 -6.62 -1.64
C THR A 105 6.00 -5.95 -2.49
N ALA A 106 4.88 -5.58 -1.87
CA ALA A 106 3.81 -4.85 -2.56
C ALA A 106 4.28 -3.47 -3.07
N LEU A 107 5.08 -2.76 -2.27
CA LEU A 107 5.72 -1.51 -2.72
C LEU A 107 6.68 -1.75 -3.88
N ALA A 108 7.52 -2.78 -3.81
CA ALA A 108 8.45 -3.14 -4.88
C ALA A 108 7.74 -3.44 -6.21
N TRP A 109 6.57 -4.11 -6.17
CA TRP A 109 5.76 -4.32 -7.36
C TRP A 109 5.30 -3.01 -7.99
N LEU A 110 4.81 -2.05 -7.18
CA LEU A 110 4.39 -0.73 -7.69
C LEU A 110 5.54 0.07 -8.29
N MET A 111 6.75 -0.13 -7.77
CA MET A 111 7.96 0.55 -8.24
C MET A 111 8.57 -0.10 -9.50
N SER A 112 8.28 -1.37 -9.78
CA SER A 112 8.99 -2.16 -10.81
C SER A 112 8.81 -1.65 -12.25
N GLU A 113 7.73 -0.91 -12.51
CA GLU A 113 7.42 -0.35 -13.84
C GLU A 113 7.88 1.13 -14.00
N SER A 114 8.63 1.64 -13.02
CA SER A 114 9.01 3.05 -12.97
C SER A 114 10.52 3.21 -12.77
N THR A 115 11.05 4.36 -13.14
CA THR A 115 12.37 4.82 -12.67
C THR A 115 12.25 5.15 -11.19
N SER A 116 12.73 4.25 -10.33
CA SER A 116 12.49 4.31 -8.90
C SER A 116 13.60 4.99 -8.14
N VAL A 117 13.22 5.88 -7.22
CA VAL A 117 14.11 6.50 -6.24
C VAL A 117 13.67 6.10 -4.85
N ALA A 118 14.47 5.27 -4.18
CA ALA A 118 14.23 4.84 -2.80
C ALA A 118 15.11 5.62 -1.83
N ILE A 119 14.51 6.30 -0.86
CA ILE A 119 15.20 7.05 0.17
C ILE A 119 15.31 6.20 1.42
N ALA A 120 16.54 5.83 1.78
CA ALA A 120 16.85 5.05 2.97
C ALA A 120 17.65 5.88 3.98
N GLY A 121 17.63 5.47 5.25
CA GLY A 121 18.37 6.11 6.33
C GLY A 121 17.69 5.99 7.68
N THR A 122 18.40 6.33 8.74
CA THR A 122 17.84 6.32 10.12
C THR A 122 16.95 7.54 10.36
N HIS A 123 17.34 8.72 9.85
CA HIS A 123 16.63 9.98 9.99
C HIS A 123 16.49 10.71 8.65
N GLY A 124 15.53 11.63 8.57
CA GLY A 124 15.36 12.52 7.42
C GLY A 124 14.69 11.90 6.18
N LYS A 125 14.36 10.61 6.17
CA LYS A 125 13.74 9.95 5.01
C LYS A 125 12.52 10.71 4.51
N THR A 126 11.51 10.86 5.33
CA THR A 126 10.23 11.51 5.00
C THR A 126 10.44 12.93 4.46
N THR A 127 11.32 13.72 5.09
CA THR A 127 11.62 15.09 4.64
C THR A 127 12.30 15.07 3.27
N THR A 128 13.32 14.25 3.09
CA THR A 128 14.07 14.16 1.82
C THR A 128 13.17 13.66 0.69
N THR A 129 12.34 12.64 0.96
CA THR A 129 11.39 12.10 -0.02
C THR A 129 10.34 13.16 -0.40
N ALA A 130 9.82 13.91 0.57
CA ALA A 130 8.88 15.00 0.32
C ALA A 130 9.52 16.13 -0.51
N MET A 131 10.73 16.55 -0.16
CA MET A 131 11.46 17.60 -0.91
C MET A 131 11.72 17.19 -2.36
N LEU A 132 12.19 15.95 -2.59
CA LEU A 132 12.42 15.43 -3.93
C LEU A 132 11.10 15.37 -4.72
N THR A 133 10.03 14.87 -4.11
CA THR A 133 8.71 14.79 -4.76
C THR A 133 8.23 16.17 -5.19
N VAL A 134 8.30 17.17 -4.30
CA VAL A 134 7.90 18.55 -4.60
C VAL A 134 8.78 19.16 -5.70
N ALA A 135 10.08 18.91 -5.68
CA ALA A 135 11.00 19.40 -6.73
C ALA A 135 10.63 18.80 -8.11
N LEU A 136 10.36 17.50 -8.19
CA LEU A 136 9.93 16.84 -9.41
C LEU A 136 8.59 17.38 -9.91
N GLN A 137 7.62 17.60 -9.02
CA GLN A 137 6.33 18.21 -9.36
C GLN A 137 6.49 19.64 -9.88
N SER A 138 7.36 20.43 -9.24
CA SER A 138 7.67 21.81 -9.68
C SER A 138 8.38 21.86 -11.04
N ALA A 139 9.08 20.79 -11.41
CA ALA A 139 9.71 20.65 -12.74
C ALA A 139 8.71 20.18 -13.82
N GLY A 140 7.41 20.07 -13.49
CA GLY A 140 6.38 19.61 -14.42
C GLY A 140 6.32 18.09 -14.61
N LEU A 141 7.07 17.35 -13.81
CA LEU A 141 6.99 15.90 -13.74
C LEU A 141 5.89 15.51 -12.74
N ASP A 142 5.10 14.51 -13.06
CA ASP A 142 4.06 13.98 -12.17
C ASP A 142 4.51 12.63 -11.62
N PRO A 143 5.40 12.60 -10.58
CA PRO A 143 5.92 11.37 -10.03
C PRO A 143 4.85 10.64 -9.21
N SER A 144 4.84 9.31 -9.27
CA SER A 144 4.21 8.51 -8.22
C SER A 144 5.05 8.62 -6.94
N PHE A 145 4.40 8.62 -5.78
CA PHE A 145 5.14 8.59 -4.52
C PHE A 145 4.40 7.83 -3.41
N ALA A 146 5.18 7.25 -2.49
CA ALA A 146 4.70 6.63 -1.26
C ALA A 146 5.64 7.04 -0.10
N ILE A 147 5.11 7.80 0.87
CA ILE A 147 5.87 8.44 1.95
C ILE A 147 5.24 8.06 3.29
N GLY A 148 6.06 7.89 4.33
CA GLY A 148 5.59 7.59 5.69
C GLY A 148 4.84 8.73 6.39
N GLY A 149 4.88 9.94 5.83
CA GLY A 149 4.16 11.13 6.29
C GLY A 149 3.32 11.76 5.20
N THR A 150 2.59 12.82 5.52
CA THR A 150 1.77 13.56 4.55
C THR A 150 2.56 14.72 3.96
N ILE A 151 2.51 14.89 2.64
CA ILE A 151 3.01 16.11 1.98
C ILE A 151 1.96 17.20 2.15
N ASN A 152 2.31 18.30 2.81
CA ASN A 152 1.37 19.39 3.13
C ASN A 152 0.70 19.99 1.89
N THR A 153 1.42 20.17 0.82
CA THR A 153 0.91 20.71 -0.46
C THR A 153 -0.01 19.74 -1.19
N ALA A 154 0.21 18.43 -1.06
CA ALA A 154 -0.61 17.40 -1.68
C ALA A 154 -1.73 16.86 -0.77
N GLY A 155 -1.67 17.15 0.55
CA GLY A 155 -2.64 16.65 1.53
C GLY A 155 -2.70 15.12 1.66
N THR A 156 -1.70 14.41 1.12
CA THR A 156 -1.68 12.94 1.05
C THR A 156 -0.28 12.37 1.29
N ASN A 157 -0.24 11.11 1.69
CA ASN A 157 1.00 10.35 1.87
C ASN A 157 1.39 9.51 0.63
N ALA A 158 0.53 9.46 -0.38
CA ALA A 158 0.79 8.71 -1.60
C ALA A 158 -0.02 9.25 -2.78
N HIS A 159 0.54 9.12 -3.97
CA HIS A 159 -0.04 9.54 -5.24
C HIS A 159 0.37 8.57 -6.34
N SER A 160 -0.54 8.27 -7.25
CA SER A 160 -0.24 7.58 -8.50
C SER A 160 -0.14 8.62 -9.60
N GLY A 161 1.08 9.05 -9.90
CA GLY A 161 1.37 10.00 -10.97
C GLY A 161 1.28 9.38 -12.35
N THR A 162 1.23 10.22 -13.36
CA THR A 162 1.26 9.84 -14.78
C THR A 162 2.67 9.79 -15.35
N GLY A 163 3.66 10.29 -14.61
CA GLY A 163 5.07 10.27 -14.96
C GLY A 163 5.73 8.91 -14.76
N THR A 164 6.95 8.79 -15.25
CA THR A 164 7.73 7.54 -15.19
C THR A 164 8.54 7.36 -13.91
N ILE A 165 8.50 8.34 -12.99
CA ILE A 165 9.30 8.33 -11.76
C ILE A 165 8.43 7.86 -10.59
N PHE A 166 9.00 7.01 -9.72
CA PHE A 166 8.41 6.62 -8.45
C PHE A 166 9.37 6.97 -7.30
N VAL A 167 8.92 7.75 -6.34
CA VAL A 167 9.71 8.13 -5.15
C VAL A 167 9.12 7.46 -3.91
N ALA A 168 9.95 6.74 -3.15
CA ALA A 168 9.50 6.02 -1.96
C ALA A 168 10.52 6.05 -0.82
N GLU A 169 10.06 5.74 0.42
CA GLU A 169 10.88 5.52 1.61
C GLU A 169 10.52 4.23 2.34
#